data_3428412ba6690ffe765e6610c464b707
#
_entry.id   3428412ba6690ffe765e6610c464b707
#
_cell.length_a   1.000
_cell.length_b   1.000
_cell.length_c   1.000
_cell.angle_alpha   90.00
_cell.angle_beta   90.00
_cell.angle_gamma   90.00
#
_symmetry.space_group_name_H-M   'P 1'
#
loop_
_entity.id
_entity.type
_entity.pdbx_description
1 polymer ?
#
loop_
_entity_poly.entity_id
_entity_poly.type
_entity_poly.pdbx_seq_one_letter_code
_entity_poly.pdbx_strand_id
1 'polypeptide(L)'
;MKNKYESLELGQFIPLHYHHNMLNDTVRMQGFKDAIDLVVKPGAKVLELGGGTGVQSFFAAQKAQKVYCVERNPELISAARNLLAQNHNGDKVEIIQADAMHYLPPEPVDVVICE
;
A
#
# COMPACT_ATOMS: atom_id res chain seq x y z
N MET A 1 -9.60 -18.11 -19.17
CA MET A 1 -9.65 -19.20 -18.19
C MET A 1 -8.36 -19.21 -17.38
N LYS A 2 -8.51 -19.28 -16.08
CA LYS A 2 -7.32 -19.44 -15.22
C LYS A 2 -6.83 -20.86 -15.25
N ASN A 3 -5.54 -21.02 -15.41
CA ASN A 3 -4.89 -22.30 -15.28
C ASN A 3 -4.28 -22.44 -13.87
N LYS A 4 -3.70 -23.60 -13.59
CA LYS A 4 -3.13 -23.83 -12.25
C LYS A 4 -1.96 -22.91 -11.92
N TYR A 5 -1.25 -22.41 -12.92
CA TYR A 5 -0.12 -21.51 -12.70
C TYR A 5 -0.62 -20.14 -12.28
N GLU A 6 -1.68 -19.65 -12.89
CA GLU A 6 -2.32 -18.42 -12.47
C GLU A 6 -2.80 -18.50 -11.03
N SER A 7 -3.40 -19.64 -10.66
CA SER A 7 -3.85 -19.84 -9.29
C SER A 7 -2.71 -19.82 -8.29
N LEU A 8 -1.56 -20.36 -8.66
CA LEU A 8 -0.38 -20.31 -7.80
C LEU A 8 0.21 -18.91 -7.70
N GLU A 9 0.10 -18.13 -8.76
CA GLU A 9 0.62 -16.76 -8.81
C GLU A 9 -0.30 -15.74 -8.17
N LEU A 10 -1.57 -16.06 -7.96
CA LEU A 10 -2.52 -15.12 -7.36
C LEU A 10 -2.07 -14.61 -6.01
N GLY A 11 -1.31 -15.41 -5.27
CA GLY A 11 -0.73 -14.96 -4.01
C GLY A 11 0.39 -13.92 -4.21
N GLN A 12 0.89 -13.77 -5.44
CA GLN A 12 1.98 -12.86 -5.76
C GLN A 12 1.48 -11.61 -6.48
N PHE A 13 0.56 -11.78 -7.44
CA PHE A 13 0.02 -10.69 -8.24
C PHE A 13 -1.51 -10.73 -8.19
N ILE A 14 -2.07 -9.94 -7.28
CA ILE A 14 -3.52 -9.75 -7.22
C ILE A 14 -3.92 -8.87 -8.40
N PRO A 15 -4.89 -9.31 -9.23
CA PRO A 15 -5.28 -8.54 -10.40
C PRO A 15 -5.77 -7.13 -10.06
N LEU A 16 -5.53 -6.19 -10.96
CA LEU A 16 -5.91 -4.80 -10.76
C LEU A 16 -7.41 -4.62 -10.49
N HIS A 17 -8.26 -5.37 -11.20
CA HIS A 17 -9.71 -5.23 -10.99
C HIS A 17 -10.16 -5.70 -9.61
N TYR A 18 -9.43 -6.63 -9.00
CA TYR A 18 -9.69 -7.05 -7.62
C TYR A 18 -9.43 -5.88 -6.65
N HIS A 19 -8.33 -5.16 -6.86
CA HIS A 19 -8.05 -3.95 -6.09
C HIS A 19 -9.12 -2.89 -6.31
N HIS A 20 -9.61 -2.74 -7.54
CA HIS A 20 -10.70 -1.83 -7.84
C HIS A 20 -11.95 -2.18 -7.03
N ASN A 21 -12.31 -3.45 -6.97
CA ASN A 21 -13.46 -3.90 -6.19
C ASN A 21 -13.29 -3.64 -4.69
N MET A 22 -12.08 -3.85 -4.17
CA MET A 22 -11.80 -3.54 -2.77
C MET A 22 -11.92 -2.04 -2.48
N LEU A 23 -11.47 -1.20 -3.40
CA LEU A 23 -11.54 0.26 -3.24
C LEU A 23 -12.97 0.78 -3.29
N ASN A 24 -13.87 0.08 -3.98
CA ASN A 24 -15.27 0.43 -4.04
C ASN A 24 -16.06 -0.03 -2.81
N ASP A 25 -15.48 -0.85 -1.95
CA ASP A 25 -16.09 -1.23 -0.69
C ASP A 25 -15.87 -0.11 0.33
N THR A 26 -16.84 0.79 0.42
CA THR A 26 -16.71 1.98 1.26
C THR A 26 -16.61 1.65 2.75
N VAL A 27 -17.29 0.60 3.20
CA VAL A 27 -17.21 0.17 4.61
C VAL A 27 -15.79 -0.30 4.93
N ARG A 28 -15.21 -1.12 4.06
CA ARG A 28 -13.84 -1.62 4.22
C ARG A 28 -12.84 -0.47 4.20
N MET A 29 -12.96 0.43 3.23
CA MET A 29 -12.04 1.56 3.08
C MET A 29 -12.12 2.52 4.27
N GLN A 30 -13.33 2.81 4.75
CA GLN A 30 -13.50 3.67 5.91
C GLN A 30 -12.93 3.02 7.16
N GLY A 31 -13.11 1.70 7.32
CA GLY A 31 -12.55 0.97 8.45
C GLY A 31 -11.03 1.03 8.48
N PHE A 32 -10.38 0.81 7.34
CA PHE A 32 -8.92 0.91 7.25
C PHE A 32 -8.44 2.34 7.49
N LYS A 33 -9.12 3.32 6.92
CA LYS A 33 -8.78 4.73 7.15
C LYS A 33 -8.84 5.09 8.63
N ASP A 34 -9.90 4.69 9.29
CA ASP A 34 -10.09 4.98 10.71
C ASP A 34 -9.03 4.29 11.57
N ALA A 35 -8.69 3.04 11.26
CA ALA A 35 -7.66 2.30 11.98
C ALA A 35 -6.29 2.94 11.80
N ILE A 36 -5.96 3.32 10.56
CA ILE A 36 -4.68 3.97 10.26
C ILE A 36 -4.59 5.32 10.96
N ASP A 37 -5.66 6.10 10.94
CA ASP A 37 -5.72 7.37 11.65
C ASP A 37 -5.49 7.21 13.15
N LEU A 38 -5.96 6.08 13.71
CA LEU A 38 -5.81 5.81 15.14
C LEU A 38 -4.37 5.43 15.50
N VAL A 39 -3.72 4.59 14.69
CA VAL A 39 -2.40 4.03 15.04
C VAL A 39 -1.23 4.85 14.54
N VAL A 40 -1.39 5.61 13.46
CA VAL A 40 -0.32 6.45 12.92
C VAL A 40 -0.34 7.80 13.63
N LYS A 41 0.67 8.05 14.43
CA LYS A 41 0.82 9.32 15.15
C LYS A 41 1.57 10.32 14.26
N PRO A 42 1.37 11.64 14.49
CA PRO A 42 2.14 12.65 13.76
C PRO A 42 3.65 12.41 13.89
N GLY A 43 4.33 12.45 12.75
CA GLY A 43 5.77 12.24 12.70
C GLY A 43 6.21 10.78 12.65
N ALA A 44 5.27 9.82 12.65
CA ALA A 44 5.60 8.40 12.60
C ALA A 44 6.22 8.01 11.25
N LYS A 45 7.02 6.95 11.29
CA LYS A 45 7.52 6.29 10.08
C LYS A 45 6.75 5.00 9.90
N VAL A 46 6.27 4.77 8.68
CA VAL A 46 5.33 3.70 8.38
C VAL A 46 5.87 2.84 7.23
N LEU A 47 5.68 1.53 7.34
CA LEU A 47 5.98 0.58 6.28
C LEU A 47 4.70 -0.12 5.90
N GLU A 48 4.32 -0.06 4.62
CA GLU A 48 3.24 -0.88 4.08
C GLU A 48 3.81 -1.98 3.22
N LEU A 49 3.48 -3.24 3.55
CA LEU A 49 3.88 -4.41 2.78
C LEU A 49 2.71 -4.85 1.90
N GLY A 50 2.97 -4.97 0.60
CA GLY A 50 1.93 -5.27 -0.36
C GLY A 50 1.03 -4.06 -0.60
N GLY A 51 1.63 -2.90 -0.90
CA GLY A 51 0.94 -1.61 -0.95
C GLY A 51 -0.17 -1.46 -1.98
N GLY A 52 -0.21 -2.33 -2.98
CA GLY A 52 -1.24 -2.29 -4.00
C GLY A 52 -1.29 -0.96 -4.74
N THR A 53 -2.46 -0.34 -4.74
CA THR A 53 -2.66 0.96 -5.40
C THR A 53 -2.18 2.15 -4.57
N GLY A 54 -1.64 1.91 -3.38
CA GLY A 54 -1.08 2.96 -2.53
C GLY A 54 -2.07 3.70 -1.66
N VAL A 55 -3.32 3.28 -1.63
CA VAL A 55 -4.38 4.01 -0.89
C VAL A 55 -4.11 4.03 0.60
N GLN A 56 -3.70 2.90 1.18
CA GLN A 56 -3.44 2.86 2.62
C GLN A 56 -2.19 3.66 2.98
N SER A 57 -1.17 3.61 2.14
CA SER A 57 0.00 4.48 2.31
C SER A 57 -0.39 5.95 2.22
N PHE A 58 -1.32 6.29 1.33
CA PHE A 58 -1.84 7.65 1.24
C PHE A 58 -2.54 8.05 2.55
N PHE A 59 -3.38 7.19 3.12
CA PHE A 59 -4.01 7.47 4.41
C PHE A 59 -2.97 7.69 5.50
N ALA A 60 -1.94 6.85 5.56
CA ALA A 60 -0.87 6.99 6.54
C ALA A 60 -0.09 8.30 6.36
N ALA A 61 0.13 8.70 5.12
CA ALA A 61 0.91 9.89 4.79
C ALA A 61 0.30 11.19 5.31
N GLN A 62 -0.98 11.18 5.67
CA GLN A 62 -1.62 12.38 6.20
C GLN A 62 -1.05 12.79 7.55
N LYS A 63 -0.52 11.84 8.31
CA LYS A 63 0.09 12.10 9.63
C LYS A 63 1.56 11.72 9.69
N ALA A 64 1.96 10.70 8.95
CA ALA A 64 3.32 10.17 9.00
C ALA A 64 4.34 11.19 8.50
N GLN A 65 5.56 11.05 8.97
CA GLN A 65 6.71 11.76 8.42
C GLN A 65 7.16 11.13 7.11
N LYS A 66 7.13 9.80 7.04
CA LYS A 66 7.61 9.02 5.91
C LYS A 66 6.85 7.72 5.83
N VAL A 67 6.49 7.30 4.63
CA VAL A 67 5.86 6.00 4.38
C VAL A 67 6.67 5.26 3.33
N TYR A 68 7.06 4.03 3.65
CA TYR A 68 7.69 3.11 2.71
C TYR A 68 6.59 2.15 2.22
N CYS A 69 6.28 2.21 0.92
CA CYS A 69 5.23 1.41 0.31
C CYS A 69 5.87 0.37 -0.60
N VAL A 70 5.85 -0.89 -0.18
CA VAL A 70 6.51 -1.97 -0.89
C VAL A 70 5.47 -2.73 -1.71
N GLU A 71 5.70 -2.82 -3.01
CA GLU A 71 4.83 -3.53 -3.95
C GLU A 71 5.69 -4.13 -5.04
N ARG A 72 5.35 -5.33 -5.50
CA ARG A 72 6.14 -5.98 -6.54
C ARG A 72 5.49 -5.91 -7.92
N ASN A 73 4.17 -5.68 -8.00
CA ASN A 73 3.45 -5.64 -9.27
C ASN A 73 3.61 -4.28 -9.95
N PRO A 74 4.27 -4.21 -11.14
CA PRO A 74 4.52 -2.94 -11.82
C PRO A 74 3.24 -2.18 -12.18
N GLU A 75 2.14 -2.88 -12.49
CA GLU A 75 0.86 -2.23 -12.78
C GLU A 75 0.34 -1.47 -11.58
N LEU A 76 0.39 -2.10 -10.41
CA LEU A 76 -0.07 -1.46 -9.17
C LEU A 76 0.85 -0.31 -8.78
N ILE A 77 2.15 -0.46 -8.99
CA ILE A 77 3.11 0.62 -8.74
C ILE A 77 2.79 1.84 -9.60
N SER A 78 2.49 1.62 -10.87
CA SER A 78 2.13 2.71 -11.78
C SER A 78 0.87 3.43 -11.31
N ALA A 79 -0.16 2.67 -10.91
CA ALA A 79 -1.39 3.23 -10.37
C ALA A 79 -1.13 4.01 -9.07
N ALA A 80 -0.30 3.46 -8.20
CA ALA A 80 0.06 4.11 -6.93
C ALA A 80 0.81 5.43 -7.18
N ARG A 81 1.74 5.45 -8.12
CA ARG A 81 2.47 6.68 -8.44
C ARG A 81 1.52 7.78 -8.92
N ASN A 82 0.54 7.42 -9.75
CA ASN A 82 -0.45 8.37 -10.25
C ASN A 82 -1.33 8.91 -9.11
N LEU A 83 -1.80 8.03 -8.25
CA LEU A 83 -2.62 8.41 -7.11
C LEU A 83 -1.86 9.38 -6.20
N LEU A 84 -0.63 9.02 -5.84
CA LEU A 84 0.15 9.79 -4.88
C LEU A 84 0.61 11.13 -5.45
N ALA A 85 0.93 11.18 -6.75
CA ALA A 85 1.34 12.42 -7.39
C ALA A 85 0.22 13.46 -7.44
N GLN A 86 -1.03 13.03 -7.43
CA GLN A 86 -2.18 13.92 -7.56
C GLN A 86 -2.81 14.29 -6.23
N ASN A 87 -2.30 13.77 -5.13
CA ASN A 87 -2.95 13.94 -3.83
C ASN A 87 -2.00 14.52 -2.79
N HIS A 88 -2.59 15.23 -1.82
CA HIS A 88 -1.85 15.92 -0.78
C HIS A 88 -1.05 14.94 0.08
N ASN A 89 0.20 15.30 0.35
CA ASN A 89 1.15 14.50 1.13
C ASN A 89 1.60 13.19 0.43
N GLY A 90 1.24 12.98 -0.83
CA GLY A 90 1.69 11.81 -1.58
C GLY A 90 3.21 11.75 -1.73
N ASP A 91 3.89 12.88 -1.69
CA ASP A 91 5.35 12.97 -1.76
C ASP A 91 6.06 12.36 -0.55
N LYS A 92 5.34 12.15 0.56
CA LYS A 92 5.90 11.47 1.74
C LYS A 92 6.01 9.96 1.54
N VAL A 93 5.37 9.42 0.51
CA VAL A 93 5.37 7.98 0.24
C VAL A 93 6.47 7.65 -0.76
N GLU A 94 7.38 6.78 -0.35
CA GLU A 94 8.37 6.21 -1.25
C GLU A 94 7.88 4.84 -1.68
N ILE A 95 7.68 4.64 -2.99
CA ILE A 95 7.24 3.36 -3.54
C ILE A 95 8.47 2.55 -3.90
N ILE A 96 8.55 1.34 -3.37
CA ILE A 96 9.67 0.43 -3.59
C ILE A 96 9.16 -0.81 -4.29
N GLN A 97 9.73 -1.10 -5.46
CA GLN A 97 9.42 -2.33 -6.17
C GLN A 97 10.29 -3.45 -5.60
N ALA A 98 9.69 -4.27 -4.76
CA ALA A 98 10.40 -5.36 -4.10
C ALA A 98 9.41 -6.41 -3.61
N ASP A 99 9.94 -7.59 -3.30
CA ASP A 99 9.20 -8.63 -2.62
C ASP A 99 9.17 -8.30 -1.12
N ALA A 100 7.97 -8.19 -0.57
CA ALA A 100 7.78 -7.87 0.84
C ALA A 100 8.50 -8.86 1.77
N MET A 101 8.64 -10.11 1.34
CA MET A 101 9.32 -11.14 2.12
C MET A 101 10.83 -10.91 2.23
N HIS A 102 11.40 -10.07 1.37
CA HIS A 102 12.85 -9.86 1.28
C HIS A 102 13.22 -8.38 1.42
N TYR A 103 12.31 -7.54 1.87
CA TYR A 103 12.56 -6.13 2.02
C TYR A 103 12.78 -5.76 3.48
N LEU A 104 13.82 -4.98 3.73
CA LEU A 104 14.05 -4.32 5.01
C LEU A 104 14.10 -2.82 4.79
N PRO A 105 13.36 -2.02 5.57
CA PRO A 105 13.45 -0.58 5.46
C PRO A 105 14.83 -0.08 5.91
N PRO A 106 15.27 1.09 5.41
CA PRO A 106 16.59 1.62 5.75
C PRO A 106 16.69 2.13 7.18
N GLU A 107 15.62 2.19 7.91
CA GLU A 107 15.54 2.69 9.27
C GLU A 107 14.39 1.98 10.00
N PRO A 108 14.39 1.99 11.34
CA PRO A 108 13.26 1.46 12.09
C PRO A 108 11.99 2.24 11.78
N VAL A 109 10.86 1.53 11.75
CA VAL A 109 9.55 2.13 11.54
C VAL A 109 8.68 1.95 12.79
N ASP A 110 7.70 2.82 12.94
CA ASP A 110 6.81 2.82 14.08
C ASP A 110 5.57 1.97 13.86
N VAL A 111 5.13 1.85 12.60
CA VAL A 111 3.90 1.14 12.24
C VAL A 111 4.15 0.33 10.97
N VAL A 112 3.64 -0.90 10.96
CA VAL A 112 3.60 -1.73 9.76
C VAL A 112 2.16 -1.98 9.39
N ILE A 113 1.83 -1.72 8.14
CA ILE A 113 0.52 -2.01 7.56
C ILE A 113 0.68 -3.20 6.64
N CYS A 114 -0.13 -4.22 6.85
CA CYS A 114 -0.09 -5.43 6.04
C CYS A 114 -1.51 -5.95 5.89
N GLU A 115 -1.98 -6.01 4.66
CA GLU A 115 -3.34 -6.44 4.38
C GLU A 115 -3.38 -7.79 3.70
#